data_cd43190d4c575a7c742d6e20bd3b8332
#
_entry.id   cd43190d4c575a7c742d6e20bd3b8332
#
_cell.length_a   1.000
_cell.length_b   1.000
_cell.length_c   1.000
_cell.angle_alpha   90.00
_cell.angle_beta   90.00
_cell.angle_gamma   90.00
#
_symmetry.space_group_name_H-M   'P 1'
#
loop_
_entity.id
_entity.type
_entity.pdbx_description
1 polymer ?
#
loop_
_entity_poly.entity_id
_entity_poly.type
_entity_poly.pdbx_seq_one_letter_code
_entity_poly.pdbx_strand_id
1 'polypeptide(L)'
;HILKPGDYITAVNGAQVTAKEDLQRAVAESGGSVLQLTVVRGGEAFQCSVTPICTDSKIFQIGVWVRDDLAGIGTLTYIDGEGTFGALGHGITDTDVEHLISVLDGTVYQAKILSVIRGEQGKPGELVGQIHYNQANRLGQITKNTKNGIFGQIENLPDSLADATSMEIGFKQEIENGPAQILATIDDQPELFDIEIMDVDLNPRESNKGIRFQVTDANLIRKTGGIIQGLSGAPILQNGKVIGAVTHVLVNDPCKGYGIFIETMIEQ
;
A
#
# COMPACT_ATOMS: atom_id res chain seq x y z
N HIS A 1 -13.35 18.88 -19.47
CA HIS A 1 -13.68 18.83 -18.04
C HIS A 1 -12.69 19.69 -17.26
N ILE A 2 -13.20 20.54 -16.35
CA ILE A 2 -12.37 21.42 -15.51
C ILE A 2 -11.65 20.56 -14.46
N LEU A 3 -12.39 19.62 -13.82
CA LEU A 3 -11.84 18.64 -12.89
C LEU A 3 -11.30 17.42 -13.65
N LYS A 4 -10.23 16.84 -13.13
CA LYS A 4 -9.54 15.65 -13.68
C LYS A 4 -9.33 14.62 -12.58
N PRO A 5 -9.17 13.35 -12.92
CA PRO A 5 -8.67 12.36 -11.98
C PRO A 5 -7.34 12.81 -11.35
N GLY A 6 -7.17 12.59 -10.04
CA GLY A 6 -6.01 13.04 -9.28
C GLY A 6 -6.08 14.47 -8.74
N ASP A 7 -7.18 15.18 -8.95
CA ASP A 7 -7.43 16.47 -8.31
C ASP A 7 -7.85 16.31 -6.85
N TYR A 8 -7.25 17.09 -5.96
CA TYR A 8 -7.67 17.18 -4.56
C TYR A 8 -8.55 18.41 -4.37
N ILE A 9 -9.82 18.20 -4.01
CA ILE A 9 -10.75 19.31 -3.68
C ILE A 9 -10.54 19.65 -2.20
N THR A 10 -9.95 20.81 -1.92
CA THR A 10 -9.58 21.23 -0.56
C THR A 10 -10.55 22.25 0.05
N ALA A 11 -11.35 22.94 -0.76
CA ALA A 11 -12.37 23.86 -0.26
C ALA A 11 -13.53 24.02 -1.25
N VAL A 12 -14.71 24.36 -0.74
CA VAL A 12 -15.90 24.75 -1.49
C VAL A 12 -16.41 26.07 -0.94
N ASN A 13 -16.58 27.07 -1.81
CA ASN A 13 -17.00 28.44 -1.44
C ASN A 13 -16.17 29.03 -0.29
N GLY A 14 -14.88 28.68 -0.21
CA GLY A 14 -13.96 29.10 0.86
C GLY A 14 -14.04 28.29 2.14
N ALA A 15 -15.01 27.40 2.31
CA ALA A 15 -15.07 26.46 3.42
C ALA A 15 -14.18 25.25 3.14
N GLN A 16 -13.36 24.85 4.10
CA GLN A 16 -12.46 23.70 3.98
C GLN A 16 -13.27 22.40 3.83
N VAL A 17 -12.82 21.52 2.95
CA VAL A 17 -13.32 20.15 2.76
C VAL A 17 -12.31 19.20 3.38
N THR A 18 -12.75 18.44 4.37
CA THR A 18 -11.94 17.45 5.09
C THR A 18 -12.44 16.03 4.87
N ALA A 19 -13.70 15.88 4.47
CA ALA A 19 -14.33 14.61 4.16
C ALA A 19 -15.22 14.77 2.92
N LYS A 20 -15.52 13.66 2.23
CA LYS A 20 -16.42 13.66 1.05
C LYS A 20 -17.82 14.17 1.38
N GLU A 21 -18.27 13.94 2.62
CA GLU A 21 -19.55 14.42 3.13
C GLU A 21 -19.65 15.94 3.14
N ASP A 22 -18.55 16.66 3.37
CA ASP A 22 -18.52 18.12 3.32
C ASP A 22 -18.80 18.64 1.90
N LEU A 23 -18.17 18.01 0.90
CA LEU A 23 -18.44 18.31 -0.50
C LEU A 23 -19.87 17.94 -0.89
N GLN A 24 -20.36 16.75 -0.50
CA GLN A 24 -21.72 16.31 -0.79
C GLN A 24 -22.76 17.24 -0.19
N ARG A 25 -22.55 17.69 1.05
CA ARG A 25 -23.41 18.67 1.74
C ARG A 25 -23.42 19.99 0.99
N ALA A 26 -22.26 20.54 0.66
CA ALA A 26 -22.17 21.80 -0.09
C ALA A 26 -22.85 21.73 -1.44
N VAL A 27 -22.73 20.60 -2.16
CA VAL A 27 -23.42 20.35 -3.45
C VAL A 27 -24.94 20.29 -3.25
N ALA A 28 -25.43 19.58 -2.23
CA ALA A 28 -26.84 19.48 -1.94
C ALA A 28 -27.47 20.84 -1.54
N GLU A 29 -26.79 21.58 -0.67
CA GLU A 29 -27.24 22.88 -0.18
C GLU A 29 -27.17 24.01 -1.21
N SER A 30 -26.39 23.80 -2.30
CA SER A 30 -26.25 24.82 -3.37
C SER A 30 -27.56 25.16 -4.09
N GLY A 31 -28.52 24.21 -4.08
CA GLY A 31 -29.76 24.37 -4.84
C GLY A 31 -29.52 24.51 -6.35
N GLY A 32 -28.37 24.04 -6.87
CA GLY A 32 -27.97 24.23 -8.27
C GLY A 32 -27.20 25.52 -8.55
N SER A 33 -26.90 26.32 -7.52
CA SER A 33 -26.07 27.51 -7.65
C SER A 33 -24.62 27.13 -7.93
N VAL A 34 -23.87 28.02 -8.60
CA VAL A 34 -22.44 27.82 -8.91
C VAL A 34 -21.63 27.70 -7.63
N LEU A 35 -20.82 26.65 -7.56
CA LEU A 35 -19.87 26.41 -6.48
C LEU A 35 -18.45 26.80 -6.94
N GLN A 36 -17.71 27.50 -6.07
CA GLN A 36 -16.29 27.77 -6.25
C GLN A 36 -15.49 26.71 -5.53
N LEU A 37 -14.75 25.90 -6.28
CA LEU A 37 -13.89 24.86 -5.72
C LEU A 37 -12.45 25.37 -5.68
N THR A 38 -11.75 25.12 -4.56
CA THR A 38 -10.29 25.19 -4.50
C THR A 38 -9.76 23.78 -4.71
N VAL A 39 -8.90 23.62 -5.70
CA VAL A 39 -8.40 22.32 -6.17
C VAL A 39 -6.88 22.37 -6.18
N VAL A 40 -6.25 21.29 -5.72
CA VAL A 40 -4.80 21.07 -5.84
C VAL A 40 -4.56 19.98 -6.88
N ARG A 41 -3.74 20.29 -7.89
CA ARG A 41 -3.30 19.40 -8.95
C ARG A 41 -1.79 19.48 -9.11
N GLY A 42 -1.09 18.35 -8.97
CA GLY A 42 0.37 18.32 -9.09
C GLY A 42 1.10 19.25 -8.11
N GLY A 43 0.52 19.51 -6.93
CA GLY A 43 1.06 20.41 -5.92
C GLY A 43 0.68 21.89 -6.09
N GLU A 44 0.04 22.26 -7.19
CA GLU A 44 -0.40 23.65 -7.45
C GLU A 44 -1.90 23.82 -7.15
N ALA A 45 -2.23 24.86 -6.38
CA ALA A 45 -3.61 25.21 -6.05
C ALA A 45 -4.21 26.16 -7.08
N PHE A 46 -5.44 25.88 -7.52
CA PHE A 46 -6.22 26.75 -8.39
C PHE A 46 -7.70 26.75 -8.00
N GLN A 47 -8.43 27.72 -8.50
CA GLN A 47 -9.88 27.79 -8.30
C GLN A 47 -10.61 27.49 -9.61
N CYS A 48 -11.72 26.77 -9.49
CA CYS A 48 -12.64 26.55 -10.61
C CYS A 48 -14.10 26.61 -10.16
N SER A 49 -14.98 26.94 -11.11
CA SER A 49 -16.41 27.01 -10.87
C SER A 49 -17.09 25.77 -11.43
N VAL A 50 -17.98 25.18 -10.64
CA VAL A 50 -18.81 24.04 -11.06
C VAL A 50 -20.27 24.36 -10.77
N THR A 51 -21.15 24.01 -11.71
CA THR A 51 -22.59 24.16 -11.52
C THR A 51 -23.19 22.77 -11.30
N PRO A 52 -23.75 22.47 -10.13
CA PRO A 52 -24.44 21.20 -9.90
C PRO A 52 -25.66 21.06 -10.80
N ILE A 53 -25.89 19.84 -11.27
CA ILE A 53 -27.04 19.47 -12.09
C ILE A 53 -28.03 18.70 -11.22
N CYS A 54 -29.30 19.08 -11.28
CA CYS A 54 -30.37 18.34 -10.63
C CYS A 54 -30.70 17.09 -11.44
N THR A 55 -30.60 15.92 -10.80
CA THR A 55 -30.99 14.64 -11.40
C THR A 55 -32.51 14.44 -11.39
N ASP A 56 -33.00 13.43 -12.12
CA ASP A 56 -34.41 13.04 -12.11
C ASP A 56 -34.92 12.70 -10.70
N SER A 57 -34.02 12.23 -9.83
CA SER A 57 -34.28 11.95 -8.41
C SER A 57 -34.26 13.19 -7.51
N LYS A 58 -34.19 14.39 -8.09
CA LYS A 58 -34.11 15.69 -7.40
C LYS A 58 -32.88 15.84 -6.48
N ILE A 59 -31.80 15.16 -6.83
CA ILE A 59 -30.50 15.26 -6.14
C ILE A 59 -29.55 16.10 -6.99
N PHE A 60 -28.86 17.07 -6.37
CA PHE A 60 -27.83 17.85 -7.04
C PHE A 60 -26.51 17.09 -7.08
N GLN A 61 -25.86 17.06 -8.24
CA GLN A 61 -24.57 16.38 -8.48
C GLN A 61 -23.65 17.21 -9.35
N ILE A 62 -22.35 17.08 -9.15
CA ILE A 62 -21.31 17.72 -9.98
C ILE A 62 -20.66 16.77 -10.99
N GLY A 63 -21.12 15.51 -11.02
CA GLY A 63 -20.70 14.53 -12.03
C GLY A 63 -19.25 14.03 -11.88
N VAL A 64 -18.75 13.99 -10.66
CA VAL A 64 -17.42 13.43 -10.34
C VAL A 64 -17.54 12.35 -9.27
N TRP A 65 -16.64 11.36 -9.32
CA TRP A 65 -16.42 10.42 -8.24
C TRP A 65 -15.38 10.98 -7.29
N VAL A 66 -15.70 11.01 -6.00
CA VAL A 66 -14.81 11.53 -4.96
C VAL A 66 -14.57 10.44 -3.93
N ARG A 67 -13.31 10.29 -3.54
CA ARG A 67 -12.85 9.43 -2.44
C ARG A 67 -12.13 10.30 -1.43
N ASP A 68 -12.25 10.03 -0.16
CA ASP A 68 -11.56 10.69 0.95
C ASP A 68 -10.77 9.71 1.80
N ASP A 69 -10.97 8.41 1.57
CA ASP A 69 -10.25 7.34 2.23
C ASP A 69 -9.72 6.32 1.21
N LEU A 70 -8.62 5.70 1.55
CA LEU A 70 -8.06 4.56 0.87
C LEU A 70 -7.71 3.50 1.91
N ALA A 71 -8.17 2.29 1.69
CA ALA A 71 -7.82 1.15 2.51
C ALA A 71 -7.25 0.05 1.65
N GLY A 72 -6.28 -0.67 2.18
CA GLY A 72 -5.66 -1.81 1.51
C GLY A 72 -5.08 -2.78 2.52
N ILE A 73 -4.77 -3.99 2.07
CA ILE A 73 -4.08 -5.01 2.85
C ILE A 73 -2.68 -5.16 2.30
N GLY A 74 -1.71 -5.22 3.19
CA GLY A 74 -0.32 -5.41 2.86
C GLY A 74 0.44 -5.98 4.06
N THR A 75 1.73 -6.18 3.88
CA THR A 75 2.58 -6.76 4.92
C THR A 75 3.49 -5.71 5.52
N LEU A 76 3.56 -5.72 6.86
CA LEU A 76 4.55 -5.00 7.63
C LEU A 76 5.91 -5.69 7.43
N THR A 77 6.92 -4.95 6.98
CA THR A 77 8.24 -5.50 6.68
C THR A 77 9.11 -5.60 7.93
N TYR A 78 9.20 -4.50 8.68
CA TYR A 78 10.00 -4.41 9.89
C TYR A 78 9.44 -3.39 10.86
N ILE A 79 9.84 -3.55 12.12
CA ILE A 79 9.75 -2.54 13.18
C ILE A 79 11.15 -2.46 13.78
N ASP A 80 11.71 -1.28 13.89
CA ASP A 80 13.01 -1.08 14.53
C ASP A 80 12.90 -0.90 16.05
N GLY A 81 14.05 -0.75 16.72
CA GLY A 81 14.11 -0.59 18.17
C GLY A 81 13.49 0.70 18.71
N GLU A 82 13.19 1.67 17.86
CA GLU A 82 12.51 2.94 18.21
C GLU A 82 11.01 2.89 17.89
N GLY A 83 10.52 1.77 17.35
CA GLY A 83 9.13 1.58 16.96
C GLY A 83 8.80 2.14 15.58
N THR A 84 9.81 2.59 14.81
CA THR A 84 9.61 2.99 13.43
C THR A 84 9.36 1.75 12.57
N PHE A 85 8.38 1.81 11.69
CA PHE A 85 8.08 0.69 10.79
C PHE A 85 8.25 1.06 9.32
N GLY A 86 8.53 0.04 8.52
CA GLY A 86 8.41 0.06 7.07
C GLY A 86 7.51 -1.07 6.57
N ALA A 87 6.72 -0.80 5.54
CA ALA A 87 5.80 -1.77 4.96
C ALA A 87 5.67 -1.62 3.45
N LEU A 88 5.12 -2.63 2.79
CA LEU A 88 4.77 -2.73 1.36
C LEU A 88 5.97 -2.78 0.39
N GLY A 89 7.08 -2.08 0.65
CA GLY A 89 8.21 -1.97 -0.27
C GLY A 89 7.91 -1.18 -1.56
N HIS A 90 6.73 -0.63 -1.69
CA HIS A 90 6.31 0.31 -2.74
C HIS A 90 5.29 1.30 -2.19
N GLY A 91 5.14 2.43 -2.85
CA GLY A 91 4.17 3.43 -2.44
C GLY A 91 2.73 3.04 -2.75
N ILE A 92 1.80 3.64 -2.00
CA ILE A 92 0.38 3.61 -2.34
C ILE A 92 0.14 4.67 -3.40
N THR A 93 -0.37 4.23 -4.55
CA THR A 93 -0.68 5.06 -5.70
C THR A 93 -2.18 5.07 -5.96
N ASP A 94 -2.69 6.17 -6.47
CA ASP A 94 -4.04 6.19 -7.03
C ASP A 94 -4.06 5.42 -8.35
N THR A 95 -4.98 4.47 -8.48
CA THR A 95 -5.09 3.60 -9.66
C THR A 95 -5.49 4.33 -10.94
N ASP A 96 -6.14 5.49 -10.80
CA ASP A 96 -6.66 6.25 -11.94
C ASP A 96 -5.59 7.19 -12.55
N VAL A 97 -4.58 7.57 -11.75
CA VAL A 97 -3.57 8.57 -12.17
C VAL A 97 -2.12 8.12 -12.00
N GLU A 98 -1.90 6.93 -11.42
CA GLU A 98 -0.57 6.35 -11.16
C GLU A 98 0.38 7.27 -10.35
N HIS A 99 -0.17 8.22 -9.59
CA HIS A 99 0.60 9.10 -8.73
C HIS A 99 0.58 8.65 -7.28
N LEU A 100 1.71 8.85 -6.59
CA LEU A 100 1.79 8.64 -5.16
C LEU A 100 0.76 9.51 -4.44
N ILE A 101 0.02 8.87 -3.53
CA ILE A 101 -0.96 9.57 -2.71
C ILE A 101 -0.23 10.34 -1.62
N SER A 102 -0.53 11.62 -1.46
CA SER A 102 -0.08 12.40 -0.32
C SER A 102 -0.84 11.96 0.91
N VAL A 103 -0.14 11.37 1.88
CA VAL A 103 -0.72 10.96 3.16
C VAL A 103 -0.70 12.16 4.09
N LEU A 104 -1.88 12.69 4.43
CA LEU A 104 -2.06 13.70 5.46
C LEU A 104 -2.25 13.04 6.82
N ASP A 105 -2.99 11.94 6.85
CA ASP A 105 -3.24 11.11 8.02
C ASP A 105 -3.45 9.67 7.54
N GLY A 106 -2.70 8.75 8.09
CA GLY A 106 -2.80 7.33 7.75
C GLY A 106 -2.66 6.48 9.01
N THR A 107 -3.48 5.44 9.10
CA THR A 107 -3.47 4.55 10.26
C THR A 107 -3.22 3.11 9.83
N VAL A 108 -2.36 2.43 10.58
CA VAL A 108 -2.14 0.99 10.44
C VAL A 108 -3.02 0.25 11.43
N TYR A 109 -3.76 -0.72 10.91
CA TYR A 109 -4.60 -1.63 11.69
C TYR A 109 -4.17 -3.06 11.48
N GLN A 110 -4.38 -3.89 12.49
CA GLN A 110 -4.29 -5.33 12.32
C GLN A 110 -5.43 -5.80 11.42
N ALA A 111 -5.10 -6.53 10.36
CA ALA A 111 -6.07 -7.14 9.46
C ALA A 111 -6.17 -8.65 9.72
N LYS A 112 -7.38 -9.19 9.57
CA LYS A 112 -7.62 -10.63 9.58
C LYS A 112 -7.74 -11.14 8.15
N ILE A 113 -6.93 -12.11 7.78
CA ILE A 113 -7.07 -12.77 6.47
C ILE A 113 -8.27 -13.72 6.53
N LEU A 114 -9.17 -13.59 5.57
CA LEU A 114 -10.39 -14.39 5.46
C LEU A 114 -10.27 -15.47 4.40
N SER A 115 -9.64 -15.17 3.27
CA SER A 115 -9.47 -16.10 2.16
C SER A 115 -8.38 -15.63 1.20
N VAL A 116 -8.03 -16.50 0.28
CA VAL A 116 -7.07 -16.24 -0.79
C VAL A 116 -7.80 -16.36 -2.13
N ILE A 117 -7.70 -15.34 -2.97
CA ILE A 117 -8.01 -15.44 -4.39
C ILE A 117 -6.71 -15.83 -5.09
N ARG A 118 -6.68 -17.04 -5.66
CA ARG A 118 -5.50 -17.58 -6.29
C ARG A 118 -5.13 -16.79 -7.55
N GLY A 119 -3.84 -16.50 -7.71
CA GLY A 119 -3.28 -15.91 -8.92
C GLY A 119 -3.17 -16.93 -10.06
N GLU A 120 -3.34 -16.44 -11.26
CA GLU A 120 -3.15 -17.17 -12.52
C GLU A 120 -2.37 -16.28 -13.49
N GLN A 121 -1.81 -16.89 -14.54
CA GLN A 121 -1.12 -16.13 -15.57
C GLN A 121 -2.04 -15.06 -16.17
N GLY A 122 -1.59 -13.81 -16.15
CA GLY A 122 -2.36 -12.65 -16.63
C GLY A 122 -3.39 -12.12 -15.64
N LYS A 123 -3.60 -12.77 -14.48
CA LYS A 123 -4.55 -12.36 -13.48
C LYS A 123 -3.93 -12.51 -12.09
N PRO A 124 -3.41 -11.44 -11.48
CA PRO A 124 -2.90 -11.46 -10.12
C PRO A 124 -3.96 -11.93 -9.13
N GLY A 125 -3.54 -12.75 -8.16
CA GLY A 125 -4.38 -13.09 -7.03
C GLY A 125 -4.30 -12.03 -5.92
N GLU A 126 -5.09 -12.24 -4.84
CA GLU A 126 -5.09 -11.33 -3.71
C GLU A 126 -5.41 -12.03 -2.39
N LEU A 127 -4.91 -11.47 -1.29
CA LEU A 127 -5.38 -11.79 0.05
C LEU A 127 -6.66 -11.00 0.32
N VAL A 128 -7.74 -11.72 0.60
CA VAL A 128 -8.99 -11.09 1.04
C VAL A 128 -8.97 -11.02 2.55
N GLY A 129 -9.02 -9.83 3.10
CA GLY A 129 -8.97 -9.62 4.54
C GLY A 129 -10.02 -8.65 5.02
N GLN A 130 -10.18 -8.60 6.32
CA GLN A 130 -11.07 -7.68 7.01
C GLN A 130 -10.27 -6.80 7.96
N ILE A 131 -10.49 -5.49 7.86
CA ILE A 131 -9.94 -4.50 8.77
C ILE A 131 -11.06 -4.11 9.75
N HIS A 132 -10.80 -4.28 11.04
CA HIS A 132 -11.70 -3.79 12.08
C HIS A 132 -11.19 -2.43 12.58
N TYR A 133 -11.85 -1.35 12.17
CA TYR A 133 -11.49 0.03 12.50
C TYR A 133 -11.90 0.36 13.95
N ASN A 134 -11.18 -0.20 14.91
CA ASN A 134 -11.36 0.08 16.33
C ASN A 134 -10.01 0.30 17.01
N GLN A 135 -10.03 0.90 18.22
CA GLN A 135 -8.80 1.25 18.93
C GLN A 135 -7.97 0.02 19.33
N ALA A 136 -8.59 -1.14 19.56
CA ALA A 136 -7.87 -2.34 19.96
C ALA A 136 -7.01 -2.92 18.81
N ASN A 137 -7.44 -2.71 17.56
CA ASN A 137 -6.72 -3.18 16.38
C ASN A 137 -5.82 -2.09 15.74
N ARG A 138 -5.83 -0.87 16.29
CA ARG A 138 -4.96 0.21 15.84
C ARG A 138 -3.53 -0.06 16.28
N LEU A 139 -2.62 -0.21 15.32
CA LEU A 139 -1.22 -0.51 15.58
C LEU A 139 -0.37 0.77 15.64
N GLY A 140 -0.66 1.74 14.78
CA GLY A 140 0.16 2.94 14.68
C GLY A 140 -0.28 3.88 13.58
N GLN A 141 0.58 4.86 13.30
CA GLN A 141 0.31 5.94 12.35
C GLN A 141 1.32 5.91 11.18
N ILE A 142 0.80 6.09 9.97
CA ILE A 142 1.61 6.28 8.76
C ILE A 142 1.97 7.75 8.66
N THR A 143 3.25 8.06 8.55
CA THR A 143 3.77 9.43 8.43
C THR A 143 4.32 9.74 7.03
N LYS A 144 4.71 8.70 6.27
CA LYS A 144 5.26 8.86 4.93
C LYS A 144 4.72 7.79 3.98
N ASN A 145 4.40 8.22 2.75
CA ASN A 145 4.19 7.35 1.59
C ASN A 145 5.21 7.74 0.53
N THR A 146 6.13 6.86 0.24
CA THR A 146 7.21 7.07 -0.74
C THR A 146 7.16 5.99 -1.81
N LYS A 147 7.92 6.13 -2.88
CA LYS A 147 8.07 5.07 -3.90
C LYS A 147 8.63 3.75 -3.35
N ASN A 148 9.25 3.78 -2.17
CA ASN A 148 9.94 2.66 -1.54
C ASN A 148 9.12 2.00 -0.43
N GLY A 149 7.92 2.48 -0.15
CA GLY A 149 7.05 1.94 0.90
C GLY A 149 6.27 3.00 1.65
N ILE A 150 5.52 2.53 2.63
CA ILE A 150 4.90 3.36 3.66
C ILE A 150 5.68 3.21 4.97
N PHE A 151 5.82 4.31 5.70
CA PHE A 151 6.60 4.39 6.93
C PHE A 151 5.86 5.16 8.00
N GLY A 152 6.17 4.90 9.24
CA GLY A 152 5.52 5.57 10.35
C GLY A 152 5.95 5.01 11.69
N GLN A 153 5.09 5.18 12.70
CA GLN A 153 5.35 4.80 14.07
C GLN A 153 4.34 3.78 14.57
N ILE A 154 4.80 2.68 15.16
CA ILE A 154 3.95 1.74 15.89
C ILE A 154 3.74 2.29 17.30
N GLU A 155 2.49 2.35 17.70
CA GLU A 155 2.06 2.80 19.03
C GLU A 155 1.64 1.63 19.91
N ASN A 156 1.04 0.61 19.28
CA ASN A 156 0.57 -0.59 19.96
C ASN A 156 1.13 -1.82 19.24
N LEU A 157 2.08 -2.50 19.85
CA LEU A 157 2.60 -3.76 19.33
C LEU A 157 1.57 -4.86 19.59
N PRO A 158 1.13 -5.62 18.57
CA PRO A 158 0.20 -6.73 18.79
C PRO A 158 0.86 -7.86 19.59
N ASP A 159 0.08 -8.54 20.42
CA ASP A 159 0.56 -9.66 21.24
C ASP A 159 1.30 -10.74 20.43
N SER A 160 0.88 -10.95 19.17
CA SER A 160 1.54 -11.88 18.25
C SER A 160 2.99 -11.52 17.91
N LEU A 161 3.41 -10.27 18.16
CA LEU A 161 4.77 -9.80 17.95
C LEU A 161 5.51 -9.48 19.25
N ALA A 162 4.89 -9.69 20.42
CA ALA A 162 5.51 -9.38 21.71
C ALA A 162 6.79 -10.19 21.97
N ASP A 163 6.83 -11.42 21.46
CA ASP A 163 7.98 -12.34 21.57
C ASP A 163 8.86 -12.37 20.32
N ALA A 164 8.66 -11.44 19.38
CA ALA A 164 9.45 -11.37 18.16
C ALA A 164 10.93 -11.08 18.48
N THR A 165 11.81 -11.89 17.95
CA THR A 165 13.26 -11.68 18.06
C THR A 165 13.75 -10.72 16.99
N SER A 166 14.68 -9.83 17.37
CA SER A 166 15.34 -8.98 16.39
C SER A 166 16.21 -9.81 15.45
N MET A 167 16.20 -9.44 14.17
CA MET A 167 17.03 -10.05 13.14
C MET A 167 18.03 -9.04 12.60
N GLU A 168 19.21 -9.52 12.23
CA GLU A 168 20.18 -8.70 11.50
C GLU A 168 19.68 -8.39 10.09
N ILE A 169 20.05 -7.22 9.58
CA ILE A 169 19.88 -6.89 8.17
C ILE A 169 21.07 -7.38 7.36
N GLY A 170 20.83 -7.85 6.14
CA GLY A 170 21.87 -8.15 5.16
C GLY A 170 22.00 -6.99 4.17
N PHE A 171 23.23 -6.53 3.95
CA PHE A 171 23.49 -5.48 2.98
C PHE A 171 23.40 -6.01 1.55
N LYS A 172 23.01 -5.15 0.61
CA LYS A 172 22.79 -5.55 -0.79
C LYS A 172 24.00 -6.22 -1.45
N GLN A 173 25.23 -5.92 -0.97
CA GLN A 173 26.46 -6.54 -1.46
C GLN A 173 26.66 -7.96 -0.92
N GLU A 174 25.94 -8.35 0.14
CA GLU A 174 26.00 -9.70 0.73
C GLU A 174 24.98 -10.65 0.12
N ILE A 175 24.05 -10.13 -0.71
CA ILE A 175 22.97 -10.93 -1.29
C ILE A 175 23.53 -11.77 -2.44
N GLU A 176 23.28 -13.07 -2.40
CA GLU A 176 23.73 -14.03 -3.39
C GLU A 176 22.53 -14.61 -4.17
N ASN A 177 22.77 -14.98 -5.44
CA ASN A 177 21.80 -15.80 -6.16
C ASN A 177 21.70 -17.18 -5.51
N GLY A 178 20.48 -17.72 -5.41
CA GLY A 178 20.24 -19.02 -4.79
C GLY A 178 19.16 -19.00 -3.73
N PRO A 179 19.17 -19.97 -2.79
CA PRO A 179 18.09 -20.15 -1.82
C PRO A 179 17.90 -18.95 -0.89
N ALA A 180 16.64 -18.61 -0.69
CA ALA A 180 16.17 -17.60 0.25
C ALA A 180 14.75 -17.94 0.68
N GLN A 181 14.16 -17.15 1.57
CA GLN A 181 12.80 -17.37 2.06
C GLN A 181 12.04 -16.04 2.13
N ILE A 182 10.71 -16.10 2.02
CA ILE A 182 9.84 -14.99 2.39
C ILE A 182 9.04 -15.37 3.63
N LEU A 183 8.88 -14.42 4.55
CA LEU A 183 8.01 -14.56 5.70
C LEU A 183 6.66 -13.93 5.38
N ALA A 184 5.60 -14.72 5.38
CA ALA A 184 4.27 -14.23 5.04
C ALA A 184 3.17 -14.94 5.83
N THR A 185 2.06 -14.24 6.05
CA THR A 185 0.84 -14.78 6.62
C THR A 185 -0.17 -14.99 5.51
N ILE A 186 -0.45 -16.25 5.18
CA ILE A 186 -1.45 -16.63 4.16
C ILE A 186 -2.74 -17.08 4.85
N ASP A 187 -2.59 -17.79 5.94
CA ASP A 187 -3.68 -18.25 6.81
C ASP A 187 -3.62 -17.45 8.13
N ASP A 188 -3.67 -18.13 9.27
CA ASP A 188 -3.72 -17.46 10.59
C ASP A 188 -2.34 -17.13 11.17
N GLN A 189 -1.28 -17.80 10.71
CA GLN A 189 0.07 -17.67 11.29
C GLN A 189 1.11 -17.32 10.23
N PRO A 190 2.16 -16.56 10.62
CA PRO A 190 3.31 -16.33 9.74
C PRO A 190 4.06 -17.64 9.45
N GLU A 191 4.35 -17.88 8.20
CA GLU A 191 5.12 -19.04 7.72
C GLU A 191 6.27 -18.58 6.83
N LEU A 192 7.36 -19.35 6.82
CA LEU A 192 8.47 -19.18 5.89
C LEU A 192 8.21 -20.00 4.63
N PHE A 193 8.33 -19.37 3.47
CA PHE A 193 8.16 -20.00 2.16
C PHE A 193 9.44 -19.89 1.36
N ASP A 194 9.88 -20.99 0.75
CA ASP A 194 11.10 -21.04 -0.01
C ASP A 194 10.99 -20.31 -1.35
N ILE A 195 12.01 -19.53 -1.64
CA ILE A 195 12.21 -18.84 -2.91
C ILE A 195 13.65 -19.04 -3.39
N GLU A 196 13.90 -18.73 -4.64
CA GLU A 196 15.25 -18.66 -5.21
C GLU A 196 15.51 -17.25 -5.75
N ILE A 197 16.58 -16.61 -5.29
CA ILE A 197 17.04 -15.33 -5.83
C ILE A 197 17.69 -15.63 -7.16
N MET A 198 17.12 -15.07 -8.23
CA MET A 198 17.54 -15.28 -9.61
C MET A 198 18.56 -14.26 -10.07
N ASP A 199 18.48 -13.05 -9.53
CA ASP A 199 19.30 -11.94 -9.96
C ASP A 199 19.25 -10.78 -8.95
N VAL A 200 20.37 -10.09 -8.79
CA VAL A 200 20.51 -8.92 -7.89
C VAL A 200 21.10 -7.75 -8.67
N ASP A 201 20.28 -6.72 -8.89
CA ASP A 201 20.73 -5.47 -9.49
C ASP A 201 21.04 -4.46 -8.37
N LEU A 202 22.34 -4.21 -8.12
CA LEU A 202 22.77 -3.30 -7.06
C LEU A 202 22.44 -1.82 -7.33
N ASN A 203 22.14 -1.47 -8.59
CA ASN A 203 21.79 -0.11 -9.02
C ASN A 203 20.54 -0.11 -9.90
N PRO A 204 19.40 -0.61 -9.38
CA PRO A 204 18.21 -0.78 -10.19
C PRO A 204 17.65 0.57 -10.64
N ARG A 205 17.14 0.63 -11.87
CA ARG A 205 16.46 1.82 -12.39
C ARG A 205 15.24 2.20 -11.54
N GLU A 206 14.53 1.20 -11.04
CA GLU A 206 13.42 1.33 -10.09
C GLU A 206 13.89 0.73 -8.76
N SER A 207 14.03 1.55 -7.72
CA SER A 207 14.58 1.17 -6.42
C SER A 207 13.89 -0.03 -5.75
N ASN A 208 12.65 -0.27 -6.10
CA ASN A 208 11.82 -1.37 -5.58
C ASN A 208 11.88 -2.65 -6.43
N LYS A 209 12.86 -2.78 -7.35
CA LYS A 209 13.08 -3.95 -8.21
C LYS A 209 14.52 -4.44 -8.20
N GLY A 210 15.27 -4.24 -7.10
CA GLY A 210 16.67 -4.63 -6.97
C GLY A 210 16.88 -6.14 -6.83
N ILE A 211 15.94 -6.87 -6.26
CA ILE A 211 15.98 -8.33 -6.08
C ILE A 211 14.96 -8.95 -7.03
N ARG A 212 15.38 -9.89 -7.87
CA ARG A 212 14.48 -10.71 -8.69
C ARG A 212 14.51 -12.14 -8.19
N PHE A 213 13.35 -12.69 -7.88
CA PHE A 213 13.24 -14.02 -7.31
C PHE A 213 12.14 -14.85 -7.94
N GLN A 214 12.20 -16.17 -7.70
CA GLN A 214 11.18 -17.13 -8.07
C GLN A 214 10.72 -17.90 -6.82
N VAL A 215 9.41 -18.08 -6.67
CA VAL A 215 8.83 -18.94 -5.63
C VAL A 215 9.09 -20.39 -6.01
N THR A 216 9.68 -21.14 -5.09
CA THR A 216 9.96 -22.58 -5.22
C THR A 216 9.12 -23.41 -4.23
N ASP A 217 8.53 -22.76 -3.23
CA ASP A 217 7.68 -23.41 -2.23
C ASP A 217 6.40 -23.96 -2.83
N ALA A 218 6.26 -25.29 -2.79
CA ALA A 218 5.10 -25.99 -3.36
C ALA A 218 3.79 -25.70 -2.62
N ASN A 219 3.85 -25.39 -1.30
CA ASN A 219 2.68 -25.08 -0.50
C ASN A 219 2.16 -23.69 -0.83
N LEU A 220 3.04 -22.68 -0.94
CA LEU A 220 2.69 -21.34 -1.37
C LEU A 220 2.08 -21.37 -2.78
N ILE A 221 2.75 -22.03 -3.75
CA ILE A 221 2.24 -22.14 -5.12
C ILE A 221 0.86 -22.81 -5.16
N ARG A 222 0.66 -23.85 -4.38
CA ARG A 222 -0.62 -24.55 -4.32
C ARG A 222 -1.73 -23.66 -3.74
N LYS A 223 -1.44 -22.90 -2.66
CA LYS A 223 -2.42 -22.04 -1.96
C LYS A 223 -2.74 -20.76 -2.76
N THR A 224 -1.72 -20.10 -3.29
CA THR A 224 -1.84 -18.75 -3.85
C THR A 224 -1.62 -18.66 -5.36
N GLY A 225 -1.00 -19.68 -5.97
CA GLY A 225 -0.57 -19.65 -7.37
C GLY A 225 0.74 -18.90 -7.60
N GLY A 226 1.38 -18.39 -6.54
CA GLY A 226 2.61 -17.59 -6.56
C GLY A 226 2.50 -16.36 -5.68
N ILE A 227 3.14 -15.25 -6.07
CA ILE A 227 3.02 -13.98 -5.37
C ILE A 227 1.68 -13.33 -5.73
N ILE A 228 0.96 -12.86 -4.70
CA ILE A 228 -0.36 -12.26 -4.82
C ILE A 228 -0.40 -10.90 -4.11
N GLN A 229 -1.40 -10.09 -4.42
CA GLN A 229 -1.64 -8.82 -3.72
C GLN A 229 -1.87 -9.08 -2.22
N GLY A 230 -1.29 -8.23 -1.39
CA GLY A 230 -1.24 -8.40 0.07
C GLY A 230 0.10 -8.96 0.56
N LEU A 231 0.89 -9.66 -0.28
CA LEU A 231 2.26 -10.09 0.06
C LEU A 231 3.30 -8.99 -0.13
N SER A 232 2.94 -7.85 -0.72
CA SER A 232 3.84 -6.69 -0.77
C SER A 232 4.26 -6.27 0.63
N GLY A 233 5.57 -6.14 0.85
CA GLY A 233 6.17 -5.91 2.15
C GLY A 233 6.62 -7.19 2.89
N ALA A 234 6.26 -8.39 2.43
CA ALA A 234 6.73 -9.62 3.05
C ALA A 234 8.27 -9.66 3.10
N PRO A 235 8.89 -9.81 4.29
CA PRO A 235 10.35 -9.82 4.41
C PRO A 235 10.98 -10.94 3.60
N ILE A 236 12.08 -10.63 2.92
CA ILE A 236 12.93 -11.61 2.23
C ILE A 236 14.12 -11.89 3.13
N LEU A 237 14.35 -13.17 3.40
CA LEU A 237 15.37 -13.66 4.32
C LEU A 237 16.40 -14.50 3.56
N GLN A 238 17.67 -14.24 3.79
CA GLN A 238 18.79 -15.06 3.31
C GLN A 238 19.85 -15.18 4.40
N ASN A 239 20.36 -16.38 4.65
CA ASN A 239 21.41 -16.64 5.63
C ASN A 239 21.08 -16.11 7.04
N GLY A 240 19.81 -16.14 7.44
CA GLY A 240 19.35 -15.66 8.74
C GLY A 240 19.26 -14.14 8.89
N LYS A 241 19.42 -13.37 7.80
CA LYS A 241 19.31 -11.93 7.77
C LYS A 241 18.10 -11.47 6.93
N VAL A 242 17.52 -10.34 7.28
CA VAL A 242 16.52 -9.66 6.44
C VAL A 242 17.27 -8.89 5.36
N ILE A 243 17.08 -9.25 4.10
CA ILE A 243 17.78 -8.64 2.95
C ILE A 243 16.88 -7.69 2.15
N GLY A 244 15.57 -7.79 2.30
CA GLY A 244 14.64 -6.98 1.53
C GLY A 244 13.18 -7.30 1.83
N ALA A 245 12.32 -6.84 0.96
CA ALA A 245 10.89 -7.09 1.01
C ALA A 245 10.32 -7.34 -0.40
N VAL A 246 9.31 -8.19 -0.48
CA VAL A 246 8.53 -8.43 -1.71
C VAL A 246 7.83 -7.13 -2.13
N THR A 247 7.88 -6.79 -3.41
CA THR A 247 7.25 -5.57 -3.94
C THR A 247 6.24 -5.84 -5.04
N HIS A 248 6.65 -6.51 -6.11
CA HIS A 248 5.84 -6.68 -7.30
C HIS A 248 5.84 -8.14 -7.77
N VAL A 249 4.72 -8.56 -8.32
CA VAL A 249 4.58 -9.83 -9.03
C VAL A 249 4.71 -9.61 -10.54
N LEU A 250 5.26 -10.59 -11.25
CA LEU A 250 5.20 -10.60 -12.71
C LEU A 250 3.83 -11.13 -13.16
N VAL A 251 3.03 -10.26 -13.75
CA VAL A 251 1.64 -10.60 -14.16
C VAL A 251 1.58 -11.85 -15.07
N ASN A 252 2.58 -12.03 -15.92
CA ASN A 252 2.66 -13.17 -16.84
C ASN A 252 3.23 -14.46 -16.20
N ASP A 253 3.81 -14.37 -15.01
CA ASP A 253 4.37 -15.50 -14.27
C ASP A 253 4.29 -15.22 -12.76
N PRO A 254 3.16 -15.56 -12.12
CA PRO A 254 2.97 -15.26 -10.69
C PRO A 254 3.98 -15.90 -9.76
N CYS A 255 4.70 -16.93 -10.21
CA CYS A 255 5.79 -17.51 -9.41
C CYS A 255 7.05 -16.64 -9.39
N LYS A 256 7.11 -15.56 -10.18
CA LYS A 256 8.24 -14.63 -10.17
C LYS A 256 7.85 -13.27 -9.64
N GLY A 257 8.77 -12.66 -8.91
CA GLY A 257 8.56 -11.35 -8.30
C GLY A 257 9.84 -10.54 -8.21
N TYR A 258 9.63 -9.31 -7.76
CA TYR A 258 10.68 -8.36 -7.42
C TYR A 258 10.62 -8.04 -5.94
N GLY A 259 11.79 -7.66 -5.41
CA GLY A 259 11.95 -7.14 -4.06
C GLY A 259 12.80 -5.87 -4.03
N ILE A 260 12.58 -5.09 -2.99
CA ILE A 260 13.39 -3.93 -2.61
C ILE A 260 14.45 -4.36 -1.60
N PHE A 261 15.64 -3.74 -1.60
CA PHE A 261 16.61 -3.94 -0.55
C PHE A 261 16.14 -3.35 0.78
N ILE A 262 16.42 -4.04 1.87
CA ILE A 262 16.05 -3.56 3.21
C ILE A 262 16.73 -2.21 3.53
N GLU A 263 17.96 -2.01 3.11
CA GLU A 263 18.70 -0.74 3.25
C GLU A 263 17.90 0.43 2.65
N THR A 264 17.38 0.23 1.43
CA THR A 264 16.60 1.26 0.73
C THR A 264 15.31 1.63 1.47
N MET A 265 14.72 0.69 2.21
CA MET A 265 13.54 0.97 3.05
C MET A 265 13.93 1.70 4.34
N ILE A 266 15.02 1.30 4.99
CA ILE A 266 15.45 1.89 6.27
C ILE A 266 15.93 3.34 6.09
N GLU A 267 16.47 3.71 4.93
CA GLU A 267 16.95 5.06 4.61
C GLU A 267 15.83 6.11 4.41
N GLN A 268 14.54 5.75 4.52
CA GLN A 268 13.43 6.69 4.29
C GLN A 268 13.12 7.51 5.54
#